data_5c62adf89a905ed82dd7d1d689fad224
#
_entry.id   5c62adf89a905ed82dd7d1d689fad224
#
_cell.length_a   1.000
_cell.length_b   1.000
_cell.length_c   1.000
_cell.angle_alpha   90.00
_cell.angle_beta   90.00
_cell.angle_gamma   90.00
#
_symmetry.space_group_name_H-M   'P 1'
#
loop_
_entity.id
_entity.type
_entity.pdbx_description
1 polymer ?
#
loop_
_entity_poly.entity_id
_entity_poly.type
_entity_poly.pdbx_seq_one_letter_code
_entity_poly.pdbx_strand_id
1 'polypeptide(L)'
;MIGGFNFKLESKRLHYSFVLNRKITKIAGDSATGKSTLVSSVADSLNPRNKIQMTCEYQCSEISEVFTSILFQDIHSLKENYKNRVSYKKYHTAMRELLSKYDNRVYFCDETFRYLPTYEFAAFCKFTDSFFVICCRDKLDNLPYSFTEIYSIISSGKYHKLEKVYDSFLKIPELQKNTNMLI
;
A
#
# COMPACT_ATOMS: atom_id res chain seq x y z
N MET A 1 -4.11 -17.38 -4.71
CA MET A 1 -2.80 -16.78 -4.31
C MET A 1 -2.26 -16.12 -5.56
N ILE A 2 -2.30 -14.79 -5.64
CA ILE A 2 -1.74 -14.06 -6.78
C ILE A 2 -0.23 -14.16 -6.60
N GLY A 3 0.48 -14.77 -7.57
CA GLY A 3 1.95 -14.82 -7.55
C GLY A 3 2.53 -13.41 -7.54
N GLY A 4 3.71 -13.24 -6.96
CA GLY A 4 4.41 -11.96 -6.97
C GLY A 4 4.75 -11.53 -8.38
N PHE A 5 4.70 -10.22 -8.65
CA PHE A 5 5.11 -9.64 -9.92
C PHE A 5 6.23 -8.61 -9.73
N ASN A 6 7.02 -8.43 -10.79
CA ASN A 6 8.16 -7.54 -10.75
C ASN A 6 7.75 -6.10 -11.05
N PHE A 7 8.28 -5.18 -10.25
CA PHE A 7 8.25 -3.74 -10.50
C PHE A 7 9.68 -3.24 -10.72
N LYS A 8 9.90 -2.47 -11.78
CA LYS A 8 11.16 -1.78 -12.05
C LYS A 8 10.89 -0.36 -12.48
N LEU A 9 11.73 0.55 -12.00
CA LEU A 9 11.72 1.95 -12.39
C LEU A 9 13.18 2.40 -12.54
N GLU A 10 13.53 2.87 -13.72
CA GLU A 10 14.91 3.12 -14.11
C GLU A 10 15.09 4.50 -14.75
N SER A 11 16.14 5.19 -14.32
CA SER A 11 16.65 6.41 -14.94
C SER A 11 18.18 6.44 -14.85
N LYS A 12 18.82 7.49 -15.36
CA LYS A 12 20.28 7.67 -15.20
C LYS A 12 20.70 7.71 -13.72
N ARG A 13 19.82 8.21 -12.84
CA ARG A 13 20.15 8.50 -11.43
C ARG A 13 19.49 7.55 -10.43
N LEU A 14 18.45 6.83 -10.85
CA LEU A 14 17.62 6.00 -9.97
C LEU A 14 17.36 4.65 -10.61
N HIS A 15 17.41 3.61 -9.80
CA HIS A 15 17.06 2.26 -10.18
C HIS A 15 16.36 1.57 -9.01
N TYR A 16 15.04 1.43 -9.12
CA TYR A 16 14.24 0.63 -8.19
C TYR A 16 13.89 -0.70 -8.83
N SER A 17 14.08 -1.79 -8.10
CA SER A 17 13.71 -3.13 -8.55
C SER A 17 13.26 -3.96 -7.36
N PHE A 18 12.01 -4.42 -7.36
CA PHE A 18 11.47 -5.25 -6.30
C PHE A 18 10.26 -6.08 -6.77
N VAL A 19 9.89 -7.06 -5.96
CA VAL A 19 8.74 -7.93 -6.19
C VAL A 19 7.61 -7.52 -5.26
N LEU A 20 6.42 -7.36 -5.80
CA LEU A 20 5.19 -7.14 -5.05
C LEU A 20 4.48 -8.47 -4.86
N ASN A 21 4.51 -9.01 -3.64
CA ASN A 21 3.95 -10.32 -3.31
C ASN A 21 2.57 -10.25 -2.66
N ARG A 22 2.23 -9.11 -2.09
CA ARG A 22 1.00 -8.89 -1.36
C ARG A 22 0.23 -7.70 -1.92
N LYS A 23 -1.05 -7.69 -1.63
CA LYS A 23 -1.96 -6.62 -2.05
C LYS A 23 -1.53 -5.25 -1.54
N ILE A 24 -0.96 -5.20 -0.33
CA ILE A 24 -0.44 -3.97 0.28
C ILE A 24 1.04 -4.18 0.60
N THR A 25 1.88 -3.34 0.02
CA THR A 25 3.31 -3.25 0.30
C THR A 25 3.55 -1.93 1.01
N LYS A 26 3.82 -1.98 2.30
CA LYS A 26 4.21 -0.80 3.07
C LYS A 26 5.72 -0.64 3.02
N ILE A 27 6.18 0.52 2.62
CA ILE A 27 7.60 0.90 2.68
C ILE A 27 7.77 1.84 3.87
N ALA A 28 8.34 1.29 4.94
CA ALA A 28 8.66 2.00 6.18
C ALA A 28 10.11 2.51 6.16
N GLY A 29 10.47 3.32 7.13
CA GLY A 29 11.82 3.82 7.32
C GLY A 29 11.86 5.34 7.52
N ASP A 30 13.02 5.84 7.92
CA ASP A 30 13.24 7.23 8.26
C ASP A 30 13.18 8.17 7.05
N SER A 31 13.28 9.46 7.31
CA SER A 31 13.39 10.49 6.26
C SER A 31 14.63 10.24 5.40
N ALA A 32 14.60 10.71 4.16
CA ALA A 32 15.68 10.64 3.19
C ALA A 32 16.06 9.22 2.71
N THR A 33 15.24 8.19 2.96
CA THR A 33 15.48 6.82 2.44
C THR A 33 15.06 6.61 0.98
N GLY A 34 14.54 7.63 0.30
CA GLY A 34 14.09 7.54 -1.10
C GLY A 34 12.61 7.17 -1.29
N LYS A 35 11.80 7.12 -0.22
CA LYS A 35 10.37 6.78 -0.30
C LYS A 35 9.57 7.74 -1.18
N SER A 36 9.60 9.03 -0.85
CA SER A 36 8.91 10.07 -1.63
C SER A 36 9.49 10.20 -3.04
N THR A 37 10.80 9.95 -3.19
CA THR A 37 11.44 9.88 -4.52
C THR A 37 10.88 8.74 -5.37
N LEU A 38 10.59 7.58 -4.79
CA LEU A 38 9.94 6.48 -5.49
C LEU A 38 8.56 6.90 -6.01
N VAL A 39 7.71 7.46 -5.13
CA VAL A 39 6.34 7.86 -5.50
C VAL A 39 6.35 8.94 -6.57
N SER A 40 7.14 10.00 -6.39
CA SER A 40 7.26 11.07 -7.40
C SER A 40 7.84 10.57 -8.73
N SER A 41 8.79 9.63 -8.70
CA SER A 41 9.36 9.06 -9.93
C SER A 41 8.35 8.17 -10.68
N VAL A 42 7.41 7.53 -10.00
CA VAL A 42 6.28 6.84 -10.65
C VAL A 42 5.40 7.85 -11.38
N ALA A 43 5.02 8.95 -10.74
CA ALA A 43 4.26 10.02 -11.38
C ALA A 43 5.01 10.61 -12.60
N ASP A 44 6.29 10.89 -12.41
CA ASP A 44 7.16 11.41 -13.47
C ASP A 44 7.31 10.46 -14.66
N SER A 45 7.30 9.15 -14.44
CA SER A 45 7.42 8.14 -15.50
C SER A 45 6.22 8.13 -16.46
N LEU A 46 5.08 8.65 -16.03
CA LEU A 46 3.88 8.78 -16.87
C LEU A 46 4.01 9.93 -17.88
N ASN A 47 5.00 10.82 -17.69
CA ASN A 47 5.31 11.88 -18.66
C ASN A 47 6.45 11.42 -19.59
N PRO A 48 6.20 11.23 -20.91
CA PRO A 48 7.22 10.75 -21.86
C PRO A 48 8.46 11.64 -21.98
N ARG A 49 8.38 12.90 -21.53
CA ARG A 49 9.52 13.83 -21.55
C ARG A 49 10.56 13.53 -20.46
N ASN A 50 10.11 12.87 -19.39
CA ASN A 50 10.96 12.51 -18.28
C ASN A 50 11.60 11.16 -18.57
N LYS A 51 12.80 11.07 -19.01
CA LYS A 51 13.54 9.85 -19.37
C LYS A 51 13.62 8.81 -18.25
N ILE A 52 12.45 8.44 -17.68
CA ILE A 52 12.25 7.43 -16.66
C ILE A 52 11.47 6.28 -17.31
N GLN A 53 12.04 5.09 -17.27
CA GLN A 53 11.41 3.87 -17.77
C GLN A 53 10.80 3.09 -16.60
N MET A 54 9.54 2.73 -16.73
CA MET A 54 8.84 1.91 -15.76
C MET A 54 8.41 0.60 -16.43
N THR A 55 8.66 -0.51 -15.75
CA THR A 55 8.24 -1.85 -16.17
C THR A 55 7.45 -2.49 -15.05
N CYS A 56 6.20 -2.80 -15.33
CA CYS A 56 5.28 -3.48 -14.43
C CYS A 56 4.23 -4.22 -15.25
N GLU A 57 3.73 -5.34 -14.75
CA GLU A 57 2.64 -6.10 -15.38
C GLU A 57 1.31 -5.35 -15.34
N TYR A 58 1.15 -4.47 -14.37
CA TYR A 58 -0.05 -3.68 -14.13
C TYR A 58 0.19 -2.21 -14.40
N GLN A 59 -0.86 -1.49 -14.74
CA GLN A 59 -0.79 -0.03 -14.85
C GLN A 59 -0.50 0.58 -13.49
N CYS A 60 0.60 1.33 -13.39
CA CYS A 60 0.99 2.04 -12.18
C CYS A 60 0.44 3.47 -12.20
N SER A 61 0.06 3.98 -11.04
CA SER A 61 -0.40 5.37 -10.86
C SER A 61 -0.09 5.84 -9.45
N GLU A 62 0.21 7.13 -9.33
CA GLU A 62 0.18 7.81 -8.05
C GLU A 62 -1.27 8.10 -7.66
N ILE A 63 -1.61 7.93 -6.37
CA ILE A 63 -2.93 8.34 -5.87
C ILE A 63 -2.92 9.86 -5.66
N SER A 64 -3.70 10.59 -6.46
CA SER A 64 -3.89 12.02 -6.28
C SER A 64 -5.11 12.33 -5.42
N GLU A 65 -5.07 13.44 -4.68
CA GLU A 65 -6.19 13.88 -3.84
C GLU A 65 -7.46 14.19 -4.65
N VAL A 66 -7.32 14.73 -5.85
CA VAL A 66 -8.46 15.05 -6.72
C VAL A 66 -9.23 13.79 -7.11
N PHE A 67 -8.50 12.75 -7.49
CA PHE A 67 -9.09 11.46 -7.84
C PHE A 67 -9.82 10.81 -6.65
N THR A 68 -9.22 10.87 -5.47
CA THR A 68 -9.74 10.18 -4.29
C THR A 68 -10.84 10.93 -3.58
N SER A 69 -10.92 12.25 -3.69
CA SER A 69 -11.96 13.03 -3.02
C SER A 69 -13.37 12.62 -3.42
N ILE A 70 -13.62 12.45 -4.72
CA ILE A 70 -14.93 12.01 -5.24
C ILE A 70 -15.17 10.54 -4.88
N LEU A 71 -14.19 9.67 -5.13
CA LEU A 71 -14.31 8.25 -4.84
C LEU A 71 -14.59 7.98 -3.35
N PHE A 72 -13.89 8.66 -2.46
CA PHE A 72 -14.04 8.45 -1.03
C PHE A 72 -15.35 9.01 -0.49
N GLN A 73 -15.88 10.05 -1.10
CA GLN A 73 -17.22 10.54 -0.83
C GLN A 73 -18.29 9.49 -1.22
N ASP A 74 -18.12 8.83 -2.36
CA ASP A 74 -19.00 7.74 -2.79
C ASP A 74 -18.92 6.53 -1.83
N ILE A 75 -17.71 6.13 -1.43
CA ILE A 75 -17.49 5.05 -0.44
C ILE A 75 -18.16 5.41 0.90
N HIS A 76 -17.99 6.63 1.36
CA HIS A 76 -18.59 7.12 2.60
C HIS A 76 -20.12 7.07 2.52
N SER A 77 -20.69 7.62 1.45
CA SER A 77 -22.14 7.63 1.23
C SER A 77 -22.71 6.21 1.17
N LEU A 78 -22.02 5.31 0.51
CA LEU A 78 -22.42 3.91 0.43
C LEU A 78 -22.38 3.25 1.82
N LYS A 79 -21.35 3.48 2.61
CA LYS A 79 -21.25 2.99 3.99
C LYS A 79 -22.43 3.48 4.85
N GLU A 80 -22.75 4.77 4.81
CA GLU A 80 -23.84 5.33 5.60
C GLU A 80 -25.21 4.78 5.18
N ASN A 81 -25.46 4.62 3.87
CA ASN A 81 -26.68 4.04 3.35
C ASN A 81 -26.92 2.59 3.82
N TYR A 82 -25.85 1.84 4.07
CA TYR A 82 -25.93 0.43 4.44
C TYR A 82 -25.76 0.17 5.95
N LYS A 83 -25.47 1.19 6.77
CA LYS A 83 -25.13 1.07 8.20
C LYS A 83 -26.20 0.37 9.03
N ASN A 84 -27.49 0.49 8.70
CA ASN A 84 -28.59 0.07 9.55
C ASN A 84 -29.64 -0.85 8.92
N ARG A 85 -29.51 -1.27 7.66
CA ARG A 85 -30.69 -1.84 6.96
C ARG A 85 -30.41 -3.03 6.05
N VAL A 86 -29.16 -3.44 5.82
CA VAL A 86 -28.89 -4.41 4.75
C VAL A 86 -27.87 -5.46 5.17
N SER A 87 -28.03 -6.67 4.68
CA SER A 87 -27.10 -7.74 4.93
C SER A 87 -25.70 -7.39 4.43
N TYR A 88 -24.67 -7.85 5.17
CA TYR A 88 -23.26 -7.69 4.81
C TYR A 88 -22.98 -8.06 3.34
N LYS A 89 -23.66 -9.08 2.81
CA LYS A 89 -23.52 -9.52 1.42
C LYS A 89 -23.88 -8.43 0.41
N LYS A 90 -24.99 -7.73 0.63
CA LYS A 90 -25.43 -6.65 -0.27
C LYS A 90 -24.47 -5.45 -0.23
N TYR A 91 -24.01 -5.09 0.97
CA TYR A 91 -22.99 -4.06 1.12
C TYR A 91 -21.69 -4.43 0.38
N HIS A 92 -21.22 -5.67 0.54
CA HIS A 92 -20.01 -6.17 -0.11
C HIS A 92 -20.13 -6.13 -1.64
N THR A 93 -21.28 -6.54 -2.19
CA THR A 93 -21.54 -6.49 -3.63
C THR A 93 -21.52 -5.05 -4.14
N ALA A 94 -22.23 -4.13 -3.50
CA ALA A 94 -22.26 -2.72 -3.89
C ALA A 94 -20.88 -2.05 -3.84
N MET A 95 -20.06 -2.36 -2.83
CA MET A 95 -18.67 -1.88 -2.79
C MET A 95 -17.83 -2.43 -3.92
N ARG A 96 -17.97 -3.72 -4.24
CA ARG A 96 -17.25 -4.32 -5.38
C ARG A 96 -17.65 -3.69 -6.70
N GLU A 97 -18.93 -3.45 -6.93
CA GLU A 97 -19.44 -2.78 -8.13
C GLU A 97 -18.89 -1.34 -8.25
N LEU A 98 -18.95 -0.56 -7.16
CA LEU A 98 -18.42 0.80 -7.13
C LEU A 98 -16.93 0.83 -7.49
N LEU A 99 -16.15 -0.14 -6.97
CA LEU A 99 -14.70 -0.11 -7.03
C LEU A 99 -14.09 -0.92 -8.18
N SER A 100 -14.88 -1.72 -8.90
CA SER A 100 -14.39 -2.59 -9.99
C SER A 100 -13.66 -1.85 -11.12
N LYS A 101 -14.04 -0.61 -11.41
CA LYS A 101 -13.38 0.23 -12.42
C LYS A 101 -11.95 0.65 -12.05
N TYR A 102 -11.53 0.40 -10.83
CA TYR A 102 -10.21 0.70 -10.31
C TYR A 102 -9.34 -0.55 -10.10
N ASP A 103 -9.80 -1.70 -10.57
CA ASP A 103 -9.09 -2.97 -10.49
C ASP A 103 -7.86 -3.03 -11.42
N ASN A 104 -7.01 -4.02 -11.20
CA ASN A 104 -5.85 -4.35 -12.05
C ASN A 104 -4.84 -3.22 -12.18
N ARG A 105 -4.55 -2.52 -11.09
CA ARG A 105 -3.59 -1.43 -11.03
C ARG A 105 -2.63 -1.57 -9.86
N VAL A 106 -1.53 -0.83 -9.92
CA VAL A 106 -0.64 -0.60 -8.78
C VAL A 106 -0.72 0.87 -8.41
N TYR A 107 -1.21 1.14 -7.21
CA TYR A 107 -1.34 2.47 -6.67
C TYR A 107 -0.18 2.80 -5.73
N PHE A 108 0.48 3.92 -5.98
CA PHE A 108 1.54 4.44 -5.14
C PHE A 108 1.04 5.65 -4.37
N CYS A 109 1.33 5.71 -3.07
CA CYS A 109 1.03 6.87 -2.24
C CYS A 109 2.12 7.13 -1.22
N ASP A 110 2.29 8.40 -0.90
CA ASP A 110 3.23 8.93 0.07
C ASP A 110 2.53 9.25 1.40
N GLU A 111 3.30 9.43 2.47
CA GLU A 111 2.81 9.78 3.81
C GLU A 111 2.04 11.11 3.86
N THR A 112 2.20 11.98 2.85
CA THR A 112 1.44 13.23 2.74
C THR A 112 -0.01 13.02 2.30
N PHE A 113 -0.35 11.83 1.84
CA PHE A 113 -1.70 11.51 1.42
C PHE A 113 -2.65 11.42 2.64
N ARG A 114 -3.42 12.46 2.88
CA ARG A 114 -4.25 12.65 4.09
C ARG A 114 -5.30 11.56 4.35
N TYR A 115 -5.64 10.78 3.35
CA TYR A 115 -6.66 9.72 3.47
C TYR A 115 -6.10 8.37 3.94
N LEU A 116 -4.78 8.23 4.12
CA LEU A 116 -4.16 6.97 4.56
C LEU A 116 -4.83 6.36 5.81
N PRO A 117 -5.13 7.13 6.89
CA PRO A 117 -5.71 6.58 8.11
C PRO A 117 -7.24 6.42 8.04
N THR A 118 -7.86 6.69 6.89
CA THR A 118 -9.33 6.69 6.79
C THR A 118 -9.90 5.30 6.51
N TYR A 119 -11.16 5.13 6.90
CA TYR A 119 -11.94 3.95 6.54
C TYR A 119 -12.11 3.80 5.02
N GLU A 120 -12.30 4.90 4.32
CA GLU A 120 -12.52 4.95 2.88
C GLU A 120 -11.30 4.40 2.12
N PHE A 121 -10.10 4.76 2.56
CA PHE A 121 -8.87 4.19 2.01
C PHE A 121 -8.74 2.69 2.30
N ALA A 122 -9.03 2.28 3.52
CA ALA A 122 -9.04 0.85 3.88
C ALA A 122 -10.05 0.05 3.05
N ALA A 123 -11.25 0.61 2.82
CA ALA A 123 -12.27 0.02 1.97
C ALA A 123 -11.80 -0.06 0.51
N PHE A 124 -11.17 0.98 -0.01
CA PHE A 124 -10.57 0.98 -1.34
C PHE A 124 -9.53 -0.14 -1.47
N CYS A 125 -8.60 -0.24 -0.54
CA CYS A 125 -7.63 -1.34 -0.52
C CYS A 125 -8.29 -2.72 -0.43
N LYS A 126 -9.35 -2.87 0.37
CA LYS A 126 -10.00 -4.16 0.62
C LYS A 126 -10.80 -4.64 -0.59
N PHE A 127 -11.58 -3.76 -1.21
CA PHE A 127 -12.61 -4.13 -2.17
C PHE A 127 -12.19 -4.03 -3.64
N THR A 128 -11.03 -3.43 -3.97
CA THR A 128 -10.46 -3.49 -5.33
C THR A 128 -9.58 -4.73 -5.50
N ASP A 129 -9.39 -5.20 -6.73
CA ASP A 129 -8.38 -6.18 -7.09
C ASP A 129 -7.13 -5.48 -7.64
N SER A 130 -6.61 -4.56 -6.84
CA SER A 130 -5.42 -3.75 -7.13
C SER A 130 -4.38 -3.88 -6.03
N PHE A 131 -3.16 -3.48 -6.32
CA PHE A 131 -2.03 -3.47 -5.41
C PHE A 131 -1.75 -2.05 -4.93
N PHE A 132 -1.22 -1.93 -3.72
CA PHE A 132 -0.93 -0.65 -3.08
C PHE A 132 0.50 -0.63 -2.55
N VAL A 133 1.28 0.35 -2.97
CA VAL A 133 2.61 0.63 -2.43
C VAL A 133 2.52 1.91 -1.62
N ILE A 134 2.65 1.79 -0.30
CA ILE A 134 2.41 2.87 0.65
C ILE A 134 3.72 3.25 1.32
N CYS A 135 4.22 4.43 1.02
CA CYS A 135 5.44 4.99 1.59
C CYS A 135 5.10 5.84 2.82
N CYS A 136 5.15 5.28 4.03
CA CYS A 136 4.86 6.02 5.25
C CYS A 136 5.62 5.48 6.47
N ARG A 137 5.82 6.36 7.46
CA ARG A 137 6.43 6.01 8.75
C ARG A 137 5.41 5.44 9.73
N ASP A 138 4.23 6.00 9.73
CA ASP A 138 3.19 5.71 10.71
C ASP A 138 2.63 4.29 10.57
N LYS A 139 2.17 3.73 11.68
CA LYS A 139 1.35 2.53 11.65
C LYS A 139 0.01 2.86 10.99
N LEU A 140 -0.44 1.96 10.13
CA LEU A 140 -1.72 2.06 9.45
C LEU A 140 -2.65 0.98 10.02
N ASP A 141 -3.14 1.20 11.23
CA ASP A 141 -3.97 0.23 11.98
C ASP A 141 -5.33 -0.02 11.31
N ASN A 142 -5.74 0.86 10.40
CA ASN A 142 -6.95 0.70 9.59
C ASN A 142 -6.79 -0.33 8.47
N LEU A 143 -5.56 -0.69 8.09
CA LEU A 143 -5.30 -1.63 7.01
C LEU A 143 -5.21 -3.07 7.53
N PRO A 144 -5.73 -4.06 6.77
CA PRO A 144 -5.71 -5.45 7.20
C PRO A 144 -4.29 -6.03 7.14
N TYR A 145 -3.78 -6.51 8.25
CA TYR A 145 -2.44 -7.14 8.35
C TYR A 145 -2.27 -8.35 7.43
N SER A 146 -3.32 -9.12 7.19
CA SER A 146 -3.27 -10.32 6.33
C SER A 146 -2.89 -10.01 4.87
N PHE A 147 -3.05 -8.77 4.43
CA PHE A 147 -2.74 -8.33 3.07
C PHE A 147 -1.49 -7.46 2.99
N THR A 148 -0.85 -7.15 4.12
CA THR A 148 0.23 -6.17 4.21
C THR A 148 1.57 -6.86 4.42
N GLU A 149 2.58 -6.46 3.66
CA GLU A 149 3.98 -6.73 3.93
C GLU A 149 4.72 -5.41 4.15
N ILE A 150 5.70 -5.42 5.06
CA ILE A 150 6.46 -4.23 5.43
C ILE A 150 7.89 -4.40 4.93
N TYR A 151 8.38 -3.38 4.25
CA TYR A 151 9.72 -3.30 3.69
C TYR A 151 10.41 -2.00 4.08
N SER A 152 11.74 -2.02 4.04
CA SER A 152 12.60 -0.84 4.03
C SER A 152 13.30 -0.70 2.70
N ILE A 153 13.67 0.53 2.32
CA ILE A 153 14.52 0.76 1.15
C ILE A 153 15.98 0.69 1.58
N ILE A 154 16.73 -0.19 0.91
CA ILE A 154 18.19 -0.23 1.00
C ILE A 154 18.76 0.37 -0.28
N SER A 155 19.61 1.38 -0.11
CA SER A 155 20.22 2.11 -1.21
C SER A 155 21.72 1.86 -1.29
N SER A 156 22.20 1.60 -2.51
CA SER A 156 23.63 1.53 -2.83
C SER A 156 23.87 2.39 -4.08
N GLY A 157 24.28 3.63 -3.87
CA GLY A 157 24.39 4.64 -4.94
C GLY A 157 23.03 4.88 -5.58
N LYS A 158 22.91 4.63 -6.88
CA LYS A 158 21.64 4.79 -7.64
C LYS A 158 20.69 3.58 -7.54
N TYR A 159 21.13 2.48 -6.96
CA TYR A 159 20.36 1.25 -6.87
C TYR A 159 19.58 1.20 -5.54
N HIS A 160 18.28 0.94 -5.64
CA HIS A 160 17.37 0.86 -4.51
C HIS A 160 16.63 -0.48 -4.55
N LYS A 161 16.69 -1.23 -3.48
CA LYS A 161 16.00 -2.51 -3.30
C LYS A 161 15.09 -2.43 -2.09
N LEU A 162 14.05 -3.26 -2.08
CA LEU A 162 13.25 -3.46 -0.88
C LEU A 162 13.80 -4.65 -0.10
N GLU A 163 14.01 -4.44 1.19
CA GLU A 163 14.28 -5.50 2.14
C GLU A 163 13.09 -5.65 3.09
N LYS A 164 12.66 -6.90 3.27
CA LYS A 164 11.51 -7.17 4.13
C LYS A 164 11.90 -6.94 5.60
N VAL A 165 11.15 -6.07 6.25
CA VAL A 165 11.27 -5.85 7.69
C VAL A 165 10.46 -6.94 8.37
N TYR A 166 11.15 -7.89 9.01
CA TYR A 166 10.48 -8.85 9.88
C TYR A 166 9.89 -8.09 11.06
N ASP A 167 8.59 -8.22 11.22
CA ASP A 167 7.85 -7.55 12.27
C ASP A 167 8.39 -8.00 13.63
N SER A 168 9.17 -7.14 14.28
CA SER A 168 9.59 -7.35 15.67
C SER A 168 8.39 -7.38 16.63
N PHE A 169 7.21 -7.05 16.16
CA PHE A 169 5.95 -7.11 16.91
C PHE A 169 5.38 -8.53 17.03
N LEU A 170 5.87 -9.50 16.27
CA LEU A 170 5.59 -10.93 16.49
C LEU A 170 6.56 -11.60 17.47
N LYS A 171 7.43 -10.88 18.15
CA LYS A 171 7.97 -11.35 19.42
C LYS A 171 6.80 -11.40 20.39
N ILE A 172 6.12 -12.53 20.42
CA ILE A 172 5.34 -12.96 21.58
C ILE A 172 6.27 -12.73 22.76
N PRO A 173 5.89 -11.90 23.77
CA PRO A 173 6.67 -11.80 24.97
C PRO A 173 6.88 -13.24 25.41
N GLU A 174 8.14 -13.68 25.46
CA GLU A 174 8.42 -14.97 26.09
C GLU A 174 7.73 -14.90 27.43
N LEU A 175 6.72 -15.74 27.61
CA LEU A 175 6.15 -16.01 28.92
C LEU A 175 7.35 -16.33 29.79
N GLN A 176 7.78 -15.36 30.60
CA GLN A 176 8.74 -15.60 31.65
C GLN A 176 8.12 -16.76 32.43
N LYS A 177 8.63 -17.94 32.20
CA LYS A 177 8.39 -19.07 33.06
C LYS A 177 8.89 -18.65 34.42
N ASN A 178 8.00 -18.11 35.24
CA ASN A 178 8.22 -18.03 36.67
C ASN A 178 8.34 -19.45 37.20
N THR A 179 9.56 -19.96 37.09
CA THR A 179 10.00 -21.16 37.81
C THR A 179 10.33 -20.69 39.22
N ASN A 180 9.32 -20.35 39.99
CA ASN A 180 9.46 -20.22 41.44
C ASN A 180 8.10 -20.57 42.04
N MET A 181 7.81 -21.85 42.05
CA MET A 181 6.91 -22.47 42.99
C MET A 181 7.42 -23.85 43.28
N LEU A 182 8.31 -23.93 44.23
CA LEU A 182 8.56 -25.08 45.07
C LEU A 182 9.31 -24.57 46.33
N ILE A 183 8.57 -24.32 47.36
CA ILE A 183 8.76 -24.85 48.73
C ILE A 183 7.49 -24.51 49.49
#